data_e412d175a3f89d760da91ed3a7ee9c0e
#
_entry.id   e412d175a3f89d760da91ed3a7ee9c0e
#
_cell.length_a   1.000
_cell.length_b   1.000
_cell.length_c   1.000
_cell.angle_alpha   90.00
_cell.angle_beta   90.00
_cell.angle_gamma   90.00
#
_symmetry.space_group_name_H-M   'P 1'
#
loop_
_entity.id
_entity.type
_entity.pdbx_description
1 polymer ?
#
loop_
_entity_poly.entity_id
_entity_poly.type
_entity_poly.pdbx_seq_one_letter_code
_entity_poly.pdbx_strand_id
1 'polypeptide(L)'
;MAIKKTLKWGLIGLVVAGVAMLAVRSYNSLGGPVLQPWHTFVPVELRAQELDGADWARYMAQEEAIFKSVRAEVSQKLEPDARVPINRYFEASPVYPARFKQDWNRSYIMEPEGKPVGAVLLLHGLTDSPYSLRHIAKLYRERGFVVIGMRMPGHGTVPAGLTDVRWEDWMAATRLGVREARRRVPAPAPLHLVGFSNGGALAMKYSLDVIEDPLLPRADRLVLFTPMIGITRFARFAGLAGLPAVLPPFASAAWLSVTPEFNPFKYNSFPVNGARQSYRLTDALQGQIDRLARSSRLGTLPPVLTFQSVIDFTVSTPAILTALYQRLPDNGSEIVLFDVNRTVKFEPLLRPAAYVALDQLAPKTPQPYRFTSIVNASEDSHATLERSIAPGQLQAKDRALTLPYPPGIFSLSHLAIPIPMDDSLYGMQPDMKAPPEFGYHLGAMDARGERGALIVDQDFLTRLSSNPFFPYLLERVDEGIVRPSGPTGRNVTAVATPGIPVRLEAILSTFVPDDIRPFAGP
;
A
#
# COMPACT_ATOMS: atom_id res chain seq x y z
N MET A 1 -44.85 14.69 -23.51
CA MET A 1 -44.03 15.72 -24.18
C MET A 1 -43.11 16.45 -23.23
N ALA A 2 -43.55 16.82 -22.00
CA ALA A 2 -42.72 17.49 -20.98
C ALA A 2 -41.46 16.71 -20.56
N ILE A 3 -41.55 15.41 -20.25
CA ILE A 3 -40.43 14.56 -19.79
C ILE A 3 -39.27 14.51 -20.80
N LYS A 4 -39.59 14.38 -22.13
CA LYS A 4 -38.57 14.41 -23.19
C LYS A 4 -37.83 15.75 -23.26
N LYS A 5 -38.54 16.86 -22.98
CA LYS A 5 -37.98 18.22 -23.00
C LYS A 5 -37.05 18.43 -21.77
N THR A 6 -37.44 17.97 -20.59
CA THR A 6 -36.63 18.03 -19.37
C THR A 6 -35.36 17.16 -19.50
N LEU A 7 -35.48 15.96 -20.08
CA LEU A 7 -34.35 15.08 -20.33
C LEU A 7 -33.33 15.70 -21.29
N LYS A 8 -33.84 16.35 -22.38
CA LYS A 8 -33.00 17.06 -23.35
C LYS A 8 -32.23 18.22 -22.73
N TRP A 9 -32.90 19.04 -21.93
CA TRP A 9 -32.23 20.15 -21.23
C TRP A 9 -31.25 19.68 -20.14
N GLY A 10 -31.57 18.59 -19.44
CA GLY A 10 -30.64 17.93 -18.51
C GLY A 10 -29.38 17.42 -19.21
N LEU A 11 -29.53 16.78 -20.38
CA LEU A 11 -28.40 16.32 -21.17
C LEU A 11 -27.53 17.48 -21.69
N ILE A 12 -28.17 18.55 -22.19
CA ILE A 12 -27.46 19.76 -22.62
C ILE A 12 -26.69 20.39 -21.44
N GLY A 13 -27.32 20.49 -20.27
CA GLY A 13 -26.65 20.98 -19.08
C GLY A 13 -25.43 20.17 -18.67
N LEU A 14 -25.51 18.83 -18.75
CA LEU A 14 -24.37 17.94 -18.50
C LEU A 14 -23.24 18.11 -19.52
N VAL A 15 -23.57 18.25 -20.80
CA VAL A 15 -22.58 18.50 -21.88
C VAL A 15 -21.90 19.85 -21.68
N VAL A 16 -22.66 20.91 -21.36
CA VAL A 16 -22.11 22.25 -21.10
C VAL A 16 -21.21 22.22 -19.88
N ALA A 17 -21.63 21.58 -18.79
CA ALA A 17 -20.80 21.41 -17.58
C ALA A 17 -19.51 20.62 -17.87
N GLY A 18 -19.58 19.56 -18.68
CA GLY A 18 -18.42 18.79 -19.12
C GLY A 18 -17.43 19.61 -19.94
N VAL A 19 -17.94 20.38 -20.92
CA VAL A 19 -17.12 21.28 -21.75
C VAL A 19 -16.48 22.38 -20.89
N ALA A 20 -17.24 22.99 -19.97
CA ALA A 20 -16.72 24.00 -19.05
C ALA A 20 -15.61 23.44 -18.15
N MET A 21 -15.80 22.23 -17.60
CA MET A 21 -14.78 21.54 -16.80
C MET A 21 -13.50 21.28 -17.61
N LEU A 22 -13.62 20.83 -18.87
CA LEU A 22 -12.46 20.62 -19.75
C LEU A 22 -11.77 21.93 -20.11
N ALA A 23 -12.53 23.01 -20.37
CA ALA A 23 -11.98 24.33 -20.65
C ALA A 23 -11.20 24.88 -19.45
N VAL A 24 -11.77 24.79 -18.23
CA VAL A 24 -11.07 25.17 -16.98
C VAL A 24 -9.82 24.33 -16.78
N ARG A 25 -9.91 23.02 -17.02
CA ARG A 25 -8.74 22.11 -16.91
C ARG A 25 -7.65 22.47 -17.92
N SER A 26 -8.02 22.76 -19.18
CA SER A 26 -7.09 23.19 -20.20
C SER A 26 -6.43 24.53 -19.84
N TYR A 27 -7.21 25.50 -19.38
CA TYR A 27 -6.70 26.79 -18.93
C TYR A 27 -5.71 26.65 -17.77
N ASN A 28 -6.06 25.88 -16.74
CA ASN A 28 -5.19 25.63 -15.58
C ASN A 28 -3.90 24.89 -16.00
N SER A 29 -3.96 24.04 -17.05
CA SER A 29 -2.77 23.32 -17.52
C SER A 29 -1.77 24.21 -18.22
N LEU A 30 -2.19 25.35 -18.80
CA LEU A 30 -1.27 26.33 -19.40
C LEU A 30 -0.41 27.08 -18.38
N GLY A 31 -0.92 27.26 -17.14
CA GLY A 31 -0.19 27.87 -16.03
C GLY A 31 0.43 26.85 -15.07
N GLY A 32 0.42 25.56 -15.42
CA GLY A 32 0.96 24.49 -14.58
C GLY A 32 2.50 24.46 -14.52
N PRO A 33 3.10 23.69 -13.59
CA PRO A 33 4.54 23.51 -13.51
C PRO A 33 5.11 22.96 -14.82
N VAL A 34 6.33 23.39 -15.16
CA VAL A 34 7.06 22.89 -16.34
C VAL A 34 7.34 21.40 -16.16
N LEU A 35 6.96 20.59 -17.15
CA LEU A 35 7.22 19.17 -17.16
C LEU A 35 8.72 18.91 -17.37
N GLN A 36 9.30 18.15 -16.47
CA GLN A 36 10.68 17.74 -16.47
C GLN A 36 10.89 16.43 -17.26
N PRO A 37 12.12 16.01 -17.58
CA PRO A 37 12.37 14.76 -18.30
C PRO A 37 11.69 13.52 -17.69
N TRP A 38 11.61 13.43 -16.37
CA TRP A 38 10.93 12.31 -15.68
C TRP A 38 9.39 12.35 -15.80
N HIS A 39 8.82 13.46 -16.28
CA HIS A 39 7.40 13.56 -16.61
C HIS A 39 7.10 13.24 -18.08
N THR A 40 8.11 13.26 -18.95
CA THR A 40 7.93 13.15 -20.41
C THR A 40 8.53 11.89 -21.00
N PHE A 41 9.60 11.35 -20.40
CA PHE A 41 10.21 10.09 -20.82
C PHE A 41 9.42 8.90 -20.30
N VAL A 42 8.83 8.10 -21.20
CA VAL A 42 8.10 6.88 -20.87
C VAL A 42 8.99 5.67 -21.18
N PRO A 43 9.44 4.92 -20.14
CA PRO A 43 10.22 3.70 -20.36
C PRO A 43 9.38 2.62 -21.06
N VAL A 44 10.02 1.79 -21.89
CA VAL A 44 9.35 0.69 -22.59
C VAL A 44 9.20 -0.50 -21.66
N GLU A 45 7.98 -0.73 -21.19
CA GLU A 45 7.62 -1.87 -20.34
C GLU A 45 7.12 -3.05 -21.19
N LEU A 46 7.28 -4.28 -20.69
CA LEU A 46 6.60 -5.44 -21.24
C LEU A 46 5.09 -5.32 -21.02
N ARG A 47 4.32 -5.60 -22.06
CA ARG A 47 2.85 -5.59 -22.02
C ARG A 47 2.31 -6.94 -21.52
N ALA A 48 1.04 -6.95 -21.14
CA ALA A 48 0.40 -8.14 -20.56
C ALA A 48 0.65 -9.42 -21.35
N GLN A 49 0.49 -9.39 -22.67
CA GLN A 49 0.71 -10.56 -23.54
C GLN A 49 2.16 -11.03 -23.51
N GLU A 50 3.14 -10.10 -23.47
CA GLU A 50 4.57 -10.43 -23.39
C GLU A 50 4.91 -10.98 -22.01
N LEU A 51 4.35 -10.39 -20.93
CA LEU A 51 4.53 -10.83 -19.54
C LEU A 51 3.96 -12.23 -19.30
N ASP A 52 2.83 -12.56 -19.91
CA ASP A 52 2.24 -13.89 -19.79
C ASP A 52 3.11 -14.96 -20.45
N GLY A 53 3.85 -14.62 -21.51
CA GLY A 53 4.82 -15.50 -22.17
C GLY A 53 6.26 -15.42 -21.62
N ALA A 54 6.55 -14.46 -20.75
CA ALA A 54 7.90 -14.28 -20.20
C ALA A 54 8.16 -15.18 -18.98
N ASP A 55 9.44 -15.53 -18.80
CA ASP A 55 9.98 -16.02 -17.55
C ASP A 55 10.59 -14.88 -16.70
N TRP A 56 11.03 -15.22 -15.50
CA TRP A 56 11.66 -14.27 -14.58
C TRP A 56 12.95 -13.67 -15.15
N ALA A 57 13.76 -14.44 -15.86
CA ALA A 57 15.02 -13.97 -16.42
C ALA A 57 14.78 -12.88 -17.49
N ARG A 58 13.82 -13.09 -18.39
CA ARG A 58 13.40 -12.08 -19.39
C ARG A 58 12.85 -10.81 -18.71
N TYR A 59 12.04 -10.98 -17.67
CA TYR A 59 11.53 -9.84 -16.92
C TYR A 59 12.65 -9.01 -16.28
N MET A 60 13.63 -9.66 -15.63
CA MET A 60 14.77 -8.98 -15.01
C MET A 60 15.69 -8.30 -16.04
N ALA A 61 15.90 -8.93 -17.21
CA ALA A 61 16.66 -8.32 -18.29
C ALA A 61 15.97 -7.06 -18.83
N GLN A 62 14.64 -7.08 -18.97
CA GLN A 62 13.87 -5.88 -19.36
C GLN A 62 13.91 -4.80 -18.28
N GLU A 63 13.78 -5.18 -17.00
CA GLU A 63 13.91 -4.25 -15.89
C GLU A 63 15.26 -3.53 -15.91
N GLU A 64 16.35 -4.26 -16.12
CA GLU A 64 17.69 -3.67 -16.24
C GLU A 64 17.79 -2.70 -17.43
N ALA A 65 17.23 -3.07 -18.58
CA ALA A 65 17.18 -2.18 -19.75
C ALA A 65 16.39 -0.89 -19.48
N ILE A 66 15.27 -0.98 -18.74
CA ILE A 66 14.45 0.15 -18.31
C ILE A 66 15.28 1.10 -17.44
N PHE A 67 15.94 0.60 -16.39
CA PHE A 67 16.75 1.44 -15.50
C PHE A 67 17.92 2.10 -16.23
N LYS A 68 18.56 1.41 -17.19
CA LYS A 68 19.58 2.00 -18.06
C LYS A 68 19.02 3.12 -18.94
N SER A 69 17.84 2.92 -19.53
CA SER A 69 17.19 3.94 -20.34
C SER A 69 16.82 5.18 -19.54
N VAL A 70 16.30 5.01 -18.32
CA VAL A 70 16.00 6.14 -17.42
C VAL A 70 17.27 6.91 -17.05
N ARG A 71 18.38 6.22 -16.78
CA ARG A 71 19.64 6.91 -16.53
C ARG A 71 20.09 7.74 -17.74
N ALA A 72 20.05 7.16 -18.94
CA ALA A 72 20.50 7.83 -20.17
C ALA A 72 19.58 8.99 -20.58
N GLU A 73 18.24 8.80 -20.47
CA GLU A 73 17.26 9.76 -21.00
C GLU A 73 16.80 10.80 -19.97
N VAL A 74 17.01 10.52 -18.66
CA VAL A 74 16.59 11.42 -17.59
C VAL A 74 17.80 11.90 -16.79
N SER A 75 18.50 11.02 -16.06
CA SER A 75 19.55 11.45 -15.11
C SER A 75 20.71 12.18 -15.81
N GLN A 76 21.16 11.69 -16.98
CA GLN A 76 22.26 12.29 -17.74
C GLN A 76 21.86 13.52 -18.56
N LYS A 77 20.54 13.76 -18.74
CA LYS A 77 19.99 14.90 -19.50
C LYS A 77 19.37 15.97 -18.60
N LEU A 78 19.63 15.93 -17.28
CA LEU A 78 19.11 16.95 -16.37
C LEU A 78 19.68 18.34 -16.71
N GLU A 79 18.78 19.31 -16.82
CA GLU A 79 19.15 20.72 -16.91
C GLU A 79 19.83 21.21 -15.62
N PRO A 80 20.66 22.26 -15.67
CA PRO A 80 21.40 22.73 -14.50
C PRO A 80 20.53 23.05 -13.27
N ASP A 81 19.37 23.63 -13.47
CA ASP A 81 18.41 23.99 -12.42
C ASP A 81 17.74 22.77 -11.76
N ALA A 82 17.70 21.62 -12.44
CA ALA A 82 17.22 20.35 -11.91
C ALA A 82 18.29 19.56 -11.13
N ARG A 83 19.56 19.97 -11.17
CA ARG A 83 20.69 19.31 -10.48
C ARG A 83 20.79 19.74 -9.01
N VAL A 84 19.72 19.52 -8.27
CA VAL A 84 19.62 19.90 -6.85
C VAL A 84 19.66 18.67 -5.94
N PRO A 85 20.18 18.82 -4.70
CA PRO A 85 20.37 17.68 -3.78
C PRO A 85 19.09 16.90 -3.46
N ILE A 86 17.92 17.54 -3.57
CA ILE A 86 16.65 16.89 -3.29
C ILE A 86 16.13 16.05 -4.47
N ASN A 87 16.67 16.21 -5.68
CA ASN A 87 16.17 15.51 -6.86
C ASN A 87 16.72 14.07 -6.92
N ARG A 88 15.82 13.08 -6.85
CA ARG A 88 16.20 11.65 -6.91
C ARG A 88 16.82 11.20 -8.24
N TYR A 89 16.73 12.01 -9.30
CA TYR A 89 17.33 11.71 -10.61
C TYR A 89 18.71 12.33 -10.78
N PHE A 90 19.14 13.22 -9.88
CA PHE A 90 20.47 13.81 -9.92
C PHE A 90 21.49 12.82 -9.33
N GLU A 91 22.47 12.37 -10.13
CA GLU A 91 23.45 11.34 -9.73
C GLU A 91 24.27 11.72 -8.48
N ALA A 92 24.50 13.02 -8.24
CA ALA A 92 25.21 13.49 -7.04
C ALA A 92 24.28 13.69 -5.82
N SER A 93 22.97 13.57 -5.99
CA SER A 93 22.00 13.70 -4.89
C SER A 93 22.18 12.59 -3.84
N PRO A 94 22.06 12.91 -2.54
CA PRO A 94 22.04 11.88 -1.48
C PRO A 94 20.86 10.93 -1.59
N VAL A 95 19.79 11.29 -2.33
CA VAL A 95 18.59 10.45 -2.54
C VAL A 95 18.56 9.76 -3.91
N TYR A 96 19.67 9.78 -4.65
CA TYR A 96 19.77 9.05 -5.92
C TYR A 96 19.83 7.53 -5.68
N PRO A 97 18.82 6.74 -6.12
CA PRO A 97 18.68 5.34 -5.70
C PRO A 97 19.85 4.42 -6.05
N ALA A 98 20.53 4.68 -7.17
CA ALA A 98 21.68 3.86 -7.59
C ALA A 98 22.93 4.04 -6.69
N ARG A 99 22.92 4.97 -5.73
CA ARG A 99 24.00 5.14 -4.73
C ARG A 99 23.78 4.26 -3.50
N PHE A 100 22.59 3.72 -3.31
CA PHE A 100 22.27 2.91 -2.14
C PHE A 100 22.86 1.51 -2.27
N LYS A 101 23.19 0.88 -1.15
CA LYS A 101 23.63 -0.51 -1.10
C LYS A 101 22.62 -1.44 -1.77
N GLN A 102 21.33 -1.14 -1.61
CA GLN A 102 20.22 -1.85 -2.25
C GLN A 102 19.25 -0.81 -2.85
N ASP A 103 19.05 -0.87 -4.16
CA ASP A 103 18.00 -0.12 -4.83
C ASP A 103 16.66 -0.87 -4.74
N TRP A 104 15.87 -0.50 -3.73
CA TRP A 104 14.57 -1.11 -3.48
C TRP A 104 13.48 -0.69 -4.48
N ASN A 105 13.81 0.08 -5.51
CA ASN A 105 12.91 0.29 -6.64
C ASN A 105 12.85 -0.92 -7.57
N ARG A 106 13.81 -1.82 -7.46
CA ARG A 106 13.97 -3.01 -8.30
C ARG A 106 13.29 -4.21 -7.69
N SER A 107 12.92 -5.15 -8.57
CA SER A 107 12.50 -6.48 -8.14
C SER A 107 13.65 -7.21 -7.45
N TYR A 108 13.32 -8.01 -6.44
CA TYR A 108 14.30 -8.79 -5.71
C TYR A 108 13.77 -10.18 -5.35
N ILE A 109 14.70 -11.10 -5.08
CA ILE A 109 14.42 -12.39 -4.47
C ILE A 109 15.30 -12.52 -3.24
N MET A 110 14.69 -12.95 -2.13
CA MET A 110 15.41 -13.31 -0.90
C MET A 110 15.24 -14.81 -0.67
N GLU A 111 16.35 -15.52 -0.70
CA GLU A 111 16.39 -16.92 -0.32
C GLU A 111 16.50 -17.06 1.21
N PRO A 112 15.77 -18.00 1.81
CA PRO A 112 15.92 -18.31 3.23
C PRO A 112 17.24 -19.03 3.50
N GLU A 113 17.61 -19.13 4.76
CA GLU A 113 18.67 -20.04 5.18
C GLU A 113 18.13 -21.48 5.16
N GLY A 114 18.81 -22.36 4.40
CA GLY A 114 18.42 -23.76 4.25
C GLY A 114 17.35 -24.01 3.20
N LYS A 115 16.68 -25.17 3.32
CA LYS A 115 15.66 -25.59 2.34
C LYS A 115 14.39 -24.77 2.50
N PRO A 116 13.86 -24.16 1.43
CA PRO A 116 12.61 -23.42 1.50
C PRO A 116 11.42 -24.24 1.98
N VAL A 117 10.61 -23.66 2.88
CA VAL A 117 9.36 -24.26 3.38
C VAL A 117 8.12 -23.72 2.70
N GLY A 118 8.22 -22.61 1.99
CA GLY A 118 7.13 -21.95 1.28
C GLY A 118 7.66 -20.82 0.40
N ALA A 119 6.75 -20.14 -0.32
CA ALA A 119 7.04 -18.95 -1.09
C ALA A 119 6.06 -17.83 -0.80
N VAL A 120 6.51 -16.58 -0.93
CA VAL A 120 5.64 -15.40 -0.82
C VAL A 120 5.95 -14.42 -1.95
N LEU A 121 4.89 -13.90 -2.57
CA LEU A 121 4.95 -12.80 -3.53
C LEU A 121 4.45 -11.52 -2.86
N LEU A 122 5.26 -10.48 -2.90
CA LEU A 122 4.98 -9.16 -2.33
C LEU A 122 4.64 -8.17 -3.46
N LEU A 123 3.49 -7.51 -3.35
CA LEU A 123 2.92 -6.59 -4.34
C LEU A 123 2.74 -5.21 -3.71
N HIS A 124 3.52 -4.23 -4.16
CA HIS A 124 3.52 -2.87 -3.63
C HIS A 124 2.34 -2.01 -4.13
N GLY A 125 2.18 -0.80 -3.58
CA GLY A 125 1.12 0.15 -3.90
C GLY A 125 1.32 0.92 -5.21
N LEU A 126 0.31 1.73 -5.58
CA LEU A 126 0.40 2.68 -6.69
C LEU A 126 1.38 3.80 -6.35
N THR A 127 2.17 4.27 -7.33
CA THR A 127 3.27 5.24 -7.17
C THR A 127 4.41 4.80 -6.24
N ASP A 128 4.38 3.58 -5.75
CA ASP A 128 5.27 2.98 -4.78
C ASP A 128 6.33 2.06 -5.45
N SER A 129 7.08 1.33 -4.64
CA SER A 129 8.09 0.36 -5.08
C SER A 129 8.16 -0.83 -4.10
N PRO A 130 8.90 -1.88 -4.41
CA PRO A 130 9.10 -3.01 -3.50
C PRO A 130 9.64 -2.65 -2.11
N TYR A 131 10.11 -1.41 -1.91
CA TYR A 131 10.57 -0.86 -0.63
C TYR A 131 9.56 -1.04 0.50
N SER A 132 8.29 -0.72 0.26
CA SER A 132 7.28 -0.61 1.33
C SER A 132 7.01 -1.93 2.05
N LEU A 133 7.24 -3.07 1.40
CA LEU A 133 7.01 -4.39 1.99
C LEU A 133 8.30 -5.10 2.45
N ARG A 134 9.47 -4.43 2.42
CA ARG A 134 10.76 -5.06 2.73
C ARG A 134 10.88 -5.58 4.17
N HIS A 135 10.18 -4.96 5.13
CA HIS A 135 10.16 -5.45 6.52
C HIS A 135 9.35 -6.74 6.66
N ILE A 136 8.26 -6.86 5.91
CA ILE A 136 7.48 -8.10 5.80
C ILE A 136 8.30 -9.16 5.05
N ALA A 137 9.06 -8.77 4.02
CA ALA A 137 9.98 -9.66 3.31
C ALA A 137 10.99 -10.33 4.28
N LYS A 138 11.59 -9.55 5.18
CA LYS A 138 12.54 -10.07 6.19
C LYS A 138 11.88 -11.13 7.07
N LEU A 139 10.68 -10.86 7.60
CA LEU A 139 9.94 -11.83 8.41
C LEU A 139 9.72 -13.16 7.67
N TYR A 140 9.22 -13.11 6.44
CA TYR A 140 8.98 -14.33 5.66
C TYR A 140 10.27 -15.10 5.37
N ARG A 141 11.36 -14.39 5.01
CA ARG A 141 12.66 -15.00 4.81
C ARG A 141 13.17 -15.73 6.08
N GLU A 142 13.05 -15.08 7.24
CA GLU A 142 13.42 -15.65 8.55
C GLU A 142 12.58 -16.88 8.90
N ARG A 143 11.36 -16.97 8.39
CA ARG A 143 10.46 -18.13 8.53
C ARG A 143 10.66 -19.20 7.45
N GLY A 144 11.72 -19.11 6.68
CA GLY A 144 12.10 -20.14 5.70
C GLY A 144 11.40 -20.03 4.35
N PHE A 145 10.75 -18.90 4.03
CA PHE A 145 10.10 -18.69 2.73
C PHE A 145 11.06 -18.08 1.73
N VAL A 146 10.97 -18.53 0.47
CA VAL A 146 11.47 -17.74 -0.65
C VAL A 146 10.57 -16.52 -0.82
N VAL A 147 11.17 -15.33 -0.81
CA VAL A 147 10.46 -14.07 -0.94
C VAL A 147 10.71 -13.45 -2.29
N ILE A 148 9.66 -13.08 -3.00
CA ILE A 148 9.74 -12.34 -4.26
C ILE A 148 9.09 -10.98 -4.04
N GLY A 149 9.90 -9.91 -4.04
CA GLY A 149 9.44 -8.53 -4.09
C GLY A 149 9.45 -8.06 -5.53
N MET A 150 8.28 -7.88 -6.12
CA MET A 150 8.16 -7.58 -7.55
C MET A 150 7.87 -6.11 -7.79
N ARG A 151 8.67 -5.45 -8.67
CA ARG A 151 8.34 -4.14 -9.21
C ARG A 151 7.18 -4.28 -10.20
N MET A 152 6.14 -3.51 -10.06
CA MET A 152 5.06 -3.48 -11.04
C MET A 152 5.45 -2.63 -12.26
N PRO A 153 5.03 -2.98 -13.49
CA PRO A 153 5.22 -2.15 -14.67
C PRO A 153 4.83 -0.68 -14.45
N GLY A 154 5.67 0.24 -14.91
CA GLY A 154 5.49 1.69 -14.73
C GLY A 154 5.93 2.25 -13.39
N HIS A 155 6.38 1.43 -12.45
CA HIS A 155 6.80 1.84 -11.10
C HIS A 155 8.32 1.79 -10.90
N GLY A 156 8.80 2.40 -9.81
CA GLY A 156 10.20 2.34 -9.37
C GLY A 156 11.17 3.17 -10.22
N THR A 157 10.78 3.69 -11.35
CA THR A 157 11.63 4.42 -12.33
C THR A 157 11.27 5.90 -12.39
N VAL A 158 10.42 6.31 -13.32
CA VAL A 158 9.92 7.68 -13.50
C VAL A 158 8.39 7.71 -13.49
N PRO A 159 7.75 8.75 -12.93
CA PRO A 159 6.29 8.82 -12.87
C PRO A 159 5.62 8.80 -14.25
N ALA A 160 6.32 9.21 -15.32
CA ALA A 160 5.84 9.08 -16.70
C ALA A 160 5.54 7.63 -17.10
N GLY A 161 6.17 6.63 -16.50
CA GLY A 161 5.85 5.22 -16.73
C GLY A 161 4.39 4.87 -16.45
N LEU A 162 3.76 5.56 -15.49
CA LEU A 162 2.33 5.38 -15.18
C LEU A 162 1.38 6.06 -16.18
N THR A 163 1.88 6.86 -17.12
CA THR A 163 1.02 7.50 -18.15
C THR A 163 0.58 6.53 -19.24
N ASP A 164 1.33 5.42 -19.45
CA ASP A 164 1.10 4.47 -20.54
C ASP A 164 0.80 3.03 -20.08
N VAL A 165 0.95 2.72 -18.80
CA VAL A 165 0.69 1.39 -18.24
C VAL A 165 -0.81 1.08 -18.19
N ARG A 166 -1.17 -0.21 -18.25
CA ARG A 166 -2.53 -0.74 -18.07
C ARG A 166 -2.59 -1.64 -16.84
N TRP A 167 -3.74 -1.73 -16.21
CA TRP A 167 -3.92 -2.62 -15.07
C TRP A 167 -3.76 -4.11 -15.43
N GLU A 168 -4.02 -4.46 -16.68
CA GLU A 168 -3.79 -5.81 -17.22
C GLU A 168 -2.30 -6.17 -17.24
N ASP A 169 -1.41 -5.17 -17.42
CA ASP A 169 0.05 -5.36 -17.34
C ASP A 169 0.47 -5.71 -15.90
N TRP A 170 -0.14 -5.05 -14.90
CA TRP A 170 0.09 -5.38 -13.48
C TRP A 170 -0.39 -6.79 -13.13
N MET A 171 -1.55 -7.20 -13.65
CA MET A 171 -2.07 -8.57 -13.45
C MET A 171 -1.17 -9.61 -14.09
N ALA A 172 -0.67 -9.37 -15.31
CA ALA A 172 0.25 -10.27 -16.00
C ALA A 172 1.59 -10.38 -15.24
N ALA A 173 2.11 -9.26 -14.71
CA ALA A 173 3.27 -9.26 -13.84
C ALA A 173 3.02 -10.06 -12.55
N THR A 174 1.83 -9.94 -11.94
CA THR A 174 1.44 -10.74 -10.77
C THR A 174 1.45 -12.24 -11.11
N ARG A 175 0.90 -12.66 -12.25
CA ARG A 175 0.94 -14.04 -12.72
C ARG A 175 2.36 -14.54 -12.94
N LEU A 176 3.23 -13.70 -13.52
CA LEU A 176 4.66 -14.01 -13.69
C LEU A 176 5.34 -14.24 -12.33
N GLY A 177 5.13 -13.36 -11.36
CA GLY A 177 5.67 -13.50 -10.00
C GLY A 177 5.21 -14.80 -9.33
N VAL A 178 3.95 -15.18 -9.49
CA VAL A 178 3.42 -16.45 -8.96
C VAL A 178 4.04 -17.66 -9.66
N ARG A 179 4.20 -17.61 -10.99
CA ARG A 179 4.88 -18.68 -11.72
C ARG A 179 6.31 -18.87 -11.21
N GLU A 180 7.05 -17.78 -11.00
CA GLU A 180 8.40 -17.82 -10.45
C GLU A 180 8.44 -18.37 -9.02
N ALA A 181 7.49 -17.97 -8.16
CA ALA A 181 7.37 -18.50 -6.80
C ALA A 181 7.17 -20.02 -6.82
N ARG A 182 6.29 -20.53 -7.66
CA ARG A 182 6.02 -21.97 -7.80
C ARG A 182 7.16 -22.74 -8.49
N ARG A 183 7.90 -22.10 -9.39
CA ARG A 183 9.11 -22.68 -9.98
C ARG A 183 10.19 -22.93 -8.93
N ARG A 184 10.35 -21.99 -7.98
CA ARG A 184 11.33 -22.10 -6.88
C ARG A 184 10.88 -23.05 -5.78
N VAL A 185 9.60 -22.98 -5.45
CA VAL A 185 9.00 -23.76 -4.36
C VAL A 185 7.73 -24.44 -4.89
N PRO A 186 7.86 -25.67 -5.43
CA PRO A 186 6.73 -26.41 -5.97
C PRO A 186 5.68 -26.77 -4.90
N ALA A 187 4.43 -26.98 -5.35
CA ALA A 187 3.40 -27.55 -4.50
C ALA A 187 3.86 -28.94 -3.96
N PRO A 188 3.43 -29.36 -2.75
CA PRO A 188 2.37 -28.76 -1.93
C PRO A 188 2.83 -27.65 -0.95
N ALA A 189 4.06 -27.17 -1.04
CA ALA A 189 4.53 -26.10 -0.15
C ALA A 189 3.66 -24.84 -0.27
N PRO A 190 3.40 -24.12 0.84
CA PRO A 190 2.50 -22.99 0.86
C PRO A 190 2.99 -21.83 -0.01
N LEU A 191 2.04 -21.15 -0.66
CA LEU A 191 2.24 -19.90 -1.39
C LEU A 191 1.37 -18.81 -0.74
N HIS A 192 2.01 -17.74 -0.29
CA HIS A 192 1.32 -16.57 0.25
C HIS A 192 1.39 -15.41 -0.73
N LEU A 193 0.35 -14.59 -0.78
CA LEU A 193 0.36 -13.31 -1.47
C LEU A 193 0.20 -12.20 -0.44
N VAL A 194 1.07 -11.23 -0.51
CA VAL A 194 1.05 -10.04 0.36
C VAL A 194 0.90 -8.82 -0.51
N GLY A 195 -0.09 -7.98 -0.22
CA GLY A 195 -0.36 -6.80 -1.04
C GLY A 195 -0.59 -5.53 -0.22
N PHE A 196 0.03 -4.43 -0.63
CA PHE A 196 -0.19 -3.11 -0.09
C PHE A 196 -0.96 -2.24 -1.07
N SER A 197 -2.06 -1.62 -0.63
CA SER A 197 -2.86 -0.68 -1.43
C SER A 197 -3.31 -1.29 -2.79
N ASN A 198 -2.82 -0.77 -3.92
CA ASN A 198 -3.05 -1.33 -5.27
C ASN A 198 -2.57 -2.80 -5.37
N GLY A 199 -1.44 -3.13 -4.75
CA GLY A 199 -0.95 -4.50 -4.66
C GLY A 199 -1.90 -5.44 -3.91
N GLY A 200 -2.66 -4.92 -2.93
CA GLY A 200 -3.72 -5.66 -2.25
C GLY A 200 -4.89 -5.98 -3.18
N ALA A 201 -5.25 -5.06 -4.09
CA ALA A 201 -6.23 -5.32 -5.14
C ALA A 201 -5.74 -6.38 -6.13
N LEU A 202 -4.46 -6.34 -6.53
CA LEU A 202 -3.84 -7.34 -7.40
C LEU A 202 -3.83 -8.74 -6.77
N ALA A 203 -3.42 -8.86 -5.50
CA ALA A 203 -3.42 -10.12 -4.77
C ALA A 203 -4.83 -10.74 -4.67
N MET A 204 -5.82 -9.91 -4.34
CA MET A 204 -7.21 -10.34 -4.27
C MET A 204 -7.75 -10.73 -5.65
N LYS A 205 -7.54 -9.88 -6.68
CA LYS A 205 -7.98 -10.15 -8.06
C LYS A 205 -7.39 -11.46 -8.59
N TYR A 206 -6.07 -11.69 -8.39
CA TYR A 206 -5.41 -12.94 -8.75
C TYR A 206 -6.08 -14.15 -8.08
N SER A 207 -6.36 -14.07 -6.78
CA SER A 207 -6.97 -15.17 -6.03
C SER A 207 -8.41 -15.49 -6.47
N LEU A 208 -9.13 -14.48 -6.97
CA LEU A 208 -10.45 -14.68 -7.60
C LEU A 208 -10.31 -15.27 -9.01
N ASP A 209 -9.27 -14.88 -9.77
CA ASP A 209 -9.00 -15.46 -11.10
C ASP A 209 -8.74 -16.96 -11.01
N VAL A 210 -8.02 -17.42 -9.96
CA VAL A 210 -7.81 -18.85 -9.68
C VAL A 210 -9.13 -19.61 -9.48
N ILE A 211 -10.19 -18.97 -8.97
CA ILE A 211 -11.50 -19.61 -8.83
C ILE A 211 -12.15 -19.81 -10.20
N GLU A 212 -11.92 -18.90 -11.16
CA GLU A 212 -12.44 -18.96 -12.52
C GLU A 212 -11.54 -19.78 -13.47
N ASP A 213 -10.22 -19.78 -13.20
CA ASP A 213 -9.20 -20.56 -13.95
C ASP A 213 -8.37 -21.45 -13.02
N PRO A 214 -8.73 -22.74 -12.86
CA PRO A 214 -8.02 -23.67 -12.00
C PRO A 214 -6.59 -24.04 -12.47
N LEU A 215 -6.16 -23.62 -13.64
CA LEU A 215 -4.79 -23.81 -14.13
C LEU A 215 -3.80 -22.84 -13.45
N LEU A 216 -4.31 -21.75 -12.89
CA LEU A 216 -3.48 -20.82 -12.15
C LEU A 216 -3.10 -21.39 -10.78
N PRO A 217 -1.84 -21.23 -10.34
CA PRO A 217 -1.42 -21.69 -9.02
C PRO A 217 -2.18 -20.99 -7.89
N ARG A 218 -2.80 -21.77 -7.02
CA ARG A 218 -3.55 -21.24 -5.88
C ARG A 218 -2.61 -20.72 -4.79
N ALA A 219 -2.97 -19.57 -4.21
CA ALA A 219 -2.41 -19.10 -2.96
C ALA A 219 -3.11 -19.75 -1.76
N ASP A 220 -2.37 -19.96 -0.68
CA ASP A 220 -2.86 -20.57 0.56
C ASP A 220 -3.29 -19.50 1.59
N ARG A 221 -2.79 -18.26 1.46
CA ARG A 221 -3.08 -17.13 2.33
C ARG A 221 -2.92 -15.79 1.62
N LEU A 222 -3.77 -14.84 1.98
CA LEU A 222 -3.64 -13.43 1.61
C LEU A 222 -3.37 -12.58 2.85
N VAL A 223 -2.39 -11.67 2.76
CA VAL A 223 -2.13 -10.62 3.76
C VAL A 223 -2.21 -9.27 3.07
N LEU A 224 -3.14 -8.43 3.48
CA LEU A 224 -3.46 -7.19 2.80
C LEU A 224 -3.27 -5.99 3.74
N PHE A 225 -2.48 -5.04 3.30
CA PHE A 225 -2.29 -3.77 3.99
C PHE A 225 -3.04 -2.67 3.25
N THR A 226 -4.08 -2.11 3.86
CA THR A 226 -4.90 -1.03 3.28
C THR A 226 -5.29 -1.30 1.82
N PRO A 227 -5.90 -2.46 1.49
CA PRO A 227 -6.08 -2.90 0.12
C PRO A 227 -7.10 -2.02 -0.63
N MET A 228 -6.84 -1.73 -1.89
CA MET A 228 -7.72 -0.94 -2.75
C MET A 228 -8.89 -1.78 -3.28
N ILE A 229 -9.78 -2.21 -2.38
CA ILE A 229 -10.97 -3.00 -2.71
C ILE A 229 -12.14 -2.11 -3.13
N GLY A 230 -12.24 -0.90 -2.57
CA GLY A 230 -13.29 0.06 -2.88
C GLY A 230 -12.72 1.46 -3.03
N ILE A 231 -13.06 2.11 -4.13
CA ILE A 231 -12.75 3.52 -4.39
C ILE A 231 -14.04 4.31 -4.54
N THR A 232 -13.95 5.61 -4.30
CA THR A 232 -15.10 6.49 -4.47
C THR A 232 -15.59 6.48 -5.91
N ARG A 233 -16.92 6.54 -6.13
CA ARG A 233 -17.52 6.53 -7.47
C ARG A 233 -17.01 7.66 -8.36
N PHE A 234 -16.51 8.75 -7.79
CA PHE A 234 -15.94 9.87 -8.54
C PHE A 234 -14.61 9.53 -9.24
N ALA A 235 -13.84 8.54 -8.75
CA ALA A 235 -12.59 8.12 -9.36
C ALA A 235 -12.77 7.61 -10.82
N ARG A 236 -13.97 7.14 -11.20
CA ARG A 236 -14.30 6.74 -12.58
C ARG A 236 -14.17 7.87 -13.60
N PHE A 237 -14.30 9.12 -13.16
CA PHE A 237 -14.19 10.30 -14.02
C PHE A 237 -12.77 10.84 -14.12
N ALA A 238 -11.80 10.28 -13.36
CA ALA A 238 -10.42 10.75 -13.38
C ALA A 238 -9.83 10.77 -14.80
N GLY A 239 -10.17 9.76 -15.64
CA GLY A 239 -9.72 9.70 -17.02
C GLY A 239 -10.18 10.87 -17.90
N LEU A 240 -11.33 11.50 -17.61
CA LEU A 240 -11.83 12.67 -18.35
C LEU A 240 -10.95 13.91 -18.09
N ALA A 241 -10.37 14.01 -16.90
CA ALA A 241 -9.51 15.13 -16.54
C ALA A 241 -8.21 15.20 -17.37
N GLY A 242 -7.79 14.08 -17.95
CA GLY A 242 -6.60 13.99 -18.82
C GLY A 242 -6.87 14.23 -20.30
N LEU A 243 -8.13 14.34 -20.75
CA LEU A 243 -8.45 14.48 -22.16
C LEU A 243 -7.75 15.67 -22.85
N PRO A 244 -7.60 16.87 -22.22
CA PRO A 244 -6.90 17.97 -22.86
C PRO A 244 -5.44 17.65 -23.22
N ALA A 245 -4.78 16.73 -22.50
CA ALA A 245 -3.37 16.36 -22.73
C ALA A 245 -3.08 15.72 -24.11
N VAL A 246 -4.12 15.34 -24.86
CA VAL A 246 -3.97 14.91 -26.26
C VAL A 246 -3.35 16.01 -27.14
N LEU A 247 -3.55 17.28 -26.76
CA LEU A 247 -2.94 18.42 -27.46
C LEU A 247 -1.68 18.86 -26.70
N PRO A 248 -0.51 18.99 -27.38
CA PRO A 248 0.78 19.31 -26.72
C PRO A 248 0.77 20.51 -25.78
N PRO A 249 0.07 21.64 -26.05
CA PRO A 249 0.03 22.78 -25.13
C PRO A 249 -0.59 22.46 -23.76
N PHE A 250 -1.35 21.36 -23.66
CA PHE A 250 -2.05 20.93 -22.45
C PHE A 250 -1.46 19.64 -21.86
N ALA A 251 -0.19 19.31 -22.15
CA ALA A 251 0.46 18.07 -21.68
C ALA A 251 0.41 17.92 -20.15
N SER A 252 0.46 19.04 -19.39
CA SER A 252 0.32 19.00 -17.93
C SER A 252 -1.06 18.55 -17.43
N ALA A 253 -2.08 18.56 -18.29
CA ALA A 253 -3.39 17.98 -17.95
C ALA A 253 -3.37 16.44 -17.80
N ALA A 254 -2.31 15.75 -18.26
CA ALA A 254 -2.08 14.33 -18.00
C ALA A 254 -1.76 14.03 -16.52
N TRP A 255 -1.55 15.06 -15.70
CA TRP A 255 -1.11 14.96 -14.31
C TRP A 255 -2.18 15.47 -13.35
N LEU A 256 -2.45 14.72 -12.28
CA LEU A 256 -3.24 15.17 -11.14
C LEU A 256 -2.42 16.09 -10.25
N SER A 257 -1.13 15.79 -10.10
CA SER A 257 -0.15 16.65 -9.44
C SER A 257 1.21 16.52 -10.10
N VAL A 258 1.95 17.62 -10.17
CA VAL A 258 3.36 17.69 -10.56
C VAL A 258 4.09 18.34 -9.41
N THR A 259 4.98 17.58 -8.78
CA THR A 259 5.73 18.00 -7.58
C THR A 259 7.20 17.59 -7.72
N PRO A 260 8.13 18.21 -6.99
CA PRO A 260 9.52 17.77 -6.99
C PRO A 260 9.66 16.31 -6.56
N GLU A 261 10.49 15.55 -7.26
CA GLU A 261 10.73 14.12 -7.00
C GLU A 261 11.86 13.96 -5.98
N PHE A 262 11.52 14.13 -4.69
CA PHE A 262 12.46 14.05 -3.57
C PHE A 262 12.49 12.69 -2.88
N ASN A 263 11.46 11.86 -3.11
CA ASN A 263 11.35 10.57 -2.45
C ASN A 263 12.06 9.48 -3.26
N PRO A 264 13.05 8.77 -2.70
CA PRO A 264 13.83 7.78 -3.46
C PRO A 264 13.01 6.56 -3.91
N PHE A 265 11.89 6.22 -3.23
CA PHE A 265 11.16 4.97 -3.45
C PHE A 265 9.68 5.15 -3.81
N LYS A 266 9.19 6.38 -3.84
CA LYS A 266 7.80 6.71 -4.25
C LYS A 266 7.81 7.86 -5.23
N TYR A 267 6.88 7.86 -6.17
CA TYR A 267 6.65 9.04 -7.00
C TYR A 267 5.90 10.10 -6.21
N ASN A 268 6.33 11.32 -6.33
CA ASN A 268 5.65 12.49 -5.77
C ASN A 268 4.62 13.05 -6.76
N SER A 269 4.96 13.06 -8.05
CA SER A 269 4.03 13.42 -9.12
C SER A 269 3.07 12.28 -9.44
N PHE A 270 1.80 12.62 -9.72
CA PHE A 270 0.77 11.62 -9.91
C PHE A 270 0.03 11.79 -11.25
N PRO A 271 0.24 10.88 -12.22
CA PRO A 271 -0.44 10.95 -13.51
C PRO A 271 -1.90 10.47 -13.43
N VAL A 272 -2.76 11.10 -14.24
CA VAL A 272 -4.19 10.78 -14.40
C VAL A 272 -4.39 9.30 -14.75
N ASN A 273 -3.56 8.77 -15.67
CA ASN A 273 -3.70 7.37 -16.09
C ASN A 273 -3.45 6.39 -14.95
N GLY A 274 -2.49 6.64 -14.06
CA GLY A 274 -2.26 5.80 -12.87
C GLY A 274 -3.54 5.65 -12.04
N ALA A 275 -4.20 6.77 -11.71
CA ALA A 275 -5.49 6.75 -11.01
C ALA A 275 -6.59 6.01 -11.80
N ARG A 276 -6.67 6.25 -13.13
CA ARG A 276 -7.64 5.58 -13.99
C ARG A 276 -7.47 4.07 -14.03
N GLN A 277 -6.24 3.58 -14.15
CA GLN A 277 -5.97 2.14 -14.23
C GLN A 277 -6.25 1.46 -12.88
N SER A 278 -5.90 2.11 -11.78
CA SER A 278 -6.22 1.62 -10.44
C SER A 278 -7.73 1.55 -10.20
N TYR A 279 -8.50 2.56 -10.66
CA TYR A 279 -9.95 2.51 -10.65
C TYR A 279 -10.49 1.31 -11.47
N ARG A 280 -10.00 1.10 -12.70
CA ARG A 280 -10.44 -0.01 -13.57
C ARG A 280 -10.16 -1.38 -12.95
N LEU A 281 -8.99 -1.55 -12.32
CA LEU A 281 -8.67 -2.75 -11.56
C LEU A 281 -9.68 -2.99 -10.44
N THR A 282 -9.99 -1.96 -9.66
CA THR A 282 -10.92 -2.07 -8.53
C THR A 282 -12.35 -2.34 -9.00
N ASP A 283 -12.79 -1.72 -10.09
CA ASP A 283 -14.12 -1.96 -10.69
C ASP A 283 -14.24 -3.41 -11.20
N ALA A 284 -13.22 -3.90 -11.91
CA ALA A 284 -13.14 -5.31 -12.34
C ALA A 284 -13.14 -6.28 -11.18
N LEU A 285 -12.40 -5.96 -10.11
CA LEU A 285 -12.34 -6.73 -8.88
C LEU A 285 -13.71 -6.82 -8.19
N GLN A 286 -14.40 -5.68 -7.99
CA GLN A 286 -15.72 -5.64 -7.36
C GLN A 286 -16.75 -6.42 -8.18
N GLY A 287 -16.76 -6.22 -9.52
CA GLY A 287 -17.64 -6.98 -10.41
C GLY A 287 -17.42 -8.50 -10.33
N GLN A 288 -16.18 -8.93 -10.14
CA GLN A 288 -15.83 -10.36 -9.98
C GLN A 288 -16.26 -10.89 -8.62
N ILE A 289 -16.03 -10.16 -7.52
CA ILE A 289 -16.53 -10.52 -6.18
C ILE A 289 -18.05 -10.70 -6.23
N ASP A 290 -18.78 -9.75 -6.86
CA ASP A 290 -20.22 -9.82 -6.98
C ASP A 290 -20.72 -11.05 -7.76
N ARG A 291 -20.06 -11.41 -8.86
CA ARG A 291 -20.40 -12.61 -9.64
C ARG A 291 -20.17 -13.89 -8.85
N LEU A 292 -18.99 -14.01 -8.23
CA LEU A 292 -18.61 -15.20 -7.46
C LEU A 292 -19.43 -15.36 -6.20
N ALA A 293 -19.80 -14.26 -5.52
CA ALA A 293 -20.69 -14.28 -4.36
C ALA A 293 -22.09 -14.78 -4.76
N ARG A 294 -22.69 -14.25 -5.84
CA ARG A 294 -24.00 -14.70 -6.33
C ARG A 294 -24.03 -16.17 -6.74
N SER A 295 -22.90 -16.69 -7.23
CA SER A 295 -22.76 -18.10 -7.61
C SER A 295 -22.26 -19.00 -6.47
N SER A 296 -22.12 -18.48 -5.23
CA SER A 296 -21.62 -19.18 -4.04
C SER A 296 -20.24 -19.83 -4.25
N ARG A 297 -19.40 -19.25 -5.12
CA ARG A 297 -18.07 -19.79 -5.47
C ARG A 297 -16.93 -19.24 -4.61
N LEU A 298 -17.18 -18.27 -3.72
CA LEU A 298 -16.14 -17.71 -2.85
C LEU A 298 -15.63 -18.69 -1.78
N GLY A 299 -16.27 -19.86 -1.61
CA GLY A 299 -15.88 -20.87 -0.61
C GLY A 299 -14.46 -21.42 -0.74
N THR A 300 -13.84 -21.29 -1.92
CA THR A 300 -12.47 -21.74 -2.17
C THR A 300 -11.43 -20.64 -2.02
N LEU A 301 -11.85 -19.40 -1.71
CA LEU A 301 -10.92 -18.31 -1.47
C LEU A 301 -10.06 -18.61 -0.23
N PRO A 302 -8.73 -18.40 -0.27
CA PRO A 302 -7.90 -18.57 0.91
C PRO A 302 -8.25 -17.56 2.02
N PRO A 303 -7.89 -17.85 3.29
CA PRO A 303 -8.06 -16.89 4.38
C PRO A 303 -7.37 -15.55 4.06
N VAL A 304 -8.07 -14.47 4.37
CA VAL A 304 -7.61 -13.08 4.14
C VAL A 304 -7.40 -12.41 5.48
N LEU A 305 -6.17 -11.92 5.73
CA LEU A 305 -5.85 -11.05 6.86
C LEU A 305 -5.66 -9.64 6.33
N THR A 306 -6.49 -8.69 6.77
CA THR A 306 -6.39 -7.28 6.35
C THR A 306 -6.08 -6.38 7.53
N PHE A 307 -5.12 -5.45 7.34
CA PHE A 307 -4.83 -4.36 8.28
C PHE A 307 -5.27 -3.03 7.67
N GLN A 308 -6.05 -2.23 8.41
CA GLN A 308 -6.70 -1.04 7.89
C GLN A 308 -6.89 0.02 8.99
N SER A 309 -6.74 1.31 8.66
CA SER A 309 -7.17 2.41 9.54
C SER A 309 -8.67 2.64 9.41
N VAL A 310 -9.36 2.95 10.51
CA VAL A 310 -10.80 3.29 10.48
C VAL A 310 -11.09 4.52 9.63
N ILE A 311 -10.14 5.48 9.56
CA ILE A 311 -10.26 6.74 8.84
C ILE A 311 -9.23 6.85 7.69
N ASP A 312 -9.12 5.83 6.88
CA ASP A 312 -8.26 5.89 5.70
C ASP A 312 -8.83 6.87 4.65
N PHE A 313 -8.03 7.88 4.27
CA PHE A 313 -8.41 8.88 3.28
C PHE A 313 -8.22 8.41 1.85
N THR A 314 -7.36 7.39 1.64
CA THR A 314 -6.99 6.90 0.31
C THR A 314 -7.94 5.83 -0.20
N VAL A 315 -8.30 4.88 0.67
CA VAL A 315 -9.23 3.77 0.36
C VAL A 315 -10.40 3.76 1.33
N SER A 316 -11.55 3.30 0.87
CA SER A 316 -12.77 3.28 1.68
C SER A 316 -12.80 2.07 2.62
N THR A 317 -12.58 2.27 3.90
CA THR A 317 -12.73 1.22 4.93
C THR A 317 -14.13 0.61 4.96
N PRO A 318 -15.23 1.39 4.88
CA PRO A 318 -16.57 0.81 4.73
C PRO A 318 -16.72 -0.09 3.50
N ALA A 319 -16.09 0.28 2.37
CA ALA A 319 -16.19 -0.53 1.15
C ALA A 319 -15.43 -1.86 1.27
N ILE A 320 -14.31 -1.92 2.00
CA ILE A 320 -13.62 -3.19 2.30
C ILE A 320 -14.57 -4.15 3.03
N LEU A 321 -15.29 -3.66 4.04
CA LEU A 321 -16.25 -4.47 4.79
C LEU A 321 -17.42 -4.91 3.90
N THR A 322 -18.07 -3.98 3.21
CA THR A 322 -19.32 -4.26 2.48
C THR A 322 -19.10 -4.96 1.15
N ALA A 323 -18.02 -4.62 0.42
CA ALA A 323 -17.75 -5.20 -0.89
C ALA A 323 -16.94 -6.50 -0.81
N LEU A 324 -16.23 -6.78 0.29
CA LEU A 324 -15.43 -7.99 0.43
C LEU A 324 -15.86 -8.80 1.65
N TYR A 325 -15.60 -8.33 2.87
CA TYR A 325 -15.68 -9.15 4.09
C TYR A 325 -17.08 -9.74 4.36
N GLN A 326 -18.15 -8.96 4.15
CA GLN A 326 -19.54 -9.44 4.32
C GLN A 326 -19.95 -10.50 3.28
N ARG A 327 -19.12 -10.77 2.28
CA ARG A 327 -19.36 -11.77 1.22
C ARG A 327 -18.45 -12.97 1.33
N LEU A 328 -17.43 -12.92 2.23
CA LEU A 328 -16.55 -14.06 2.47
C LEU A 328 -17.28 -15.18 3.19
N PRO A 329 -16.89 -16.44 2.94
CA PRO A 329 -17.32 -17.56 3.78
C PRO A 329 -16.60 -17.53 5.14
N ASP A 330 -17.04 -18.35 6.09
CA ASP A 330 -16.27 -18.64 7.30
C ASP A 330 -15.07 -19.54 6.94
N ASN A 331 -13.95 -18.89 6.59
CA ASN A 331 -12.72 -19.52 6.14
C ASN A 331 -11.49 -19.11 6.96
N GLY A 332 -11.71 -18.49 8.13
CA GLY A 332 -10.62 -17.96 8.96
C GLY A 332 -10.12 -16.57 8.55
N SER A 333 -10.88 -15.85 7.70
CA SER A 333 -10.54 -14.44 7.34
C SER A 333 -10.71 -13.51 8.54
N GLU A 334 -9.88 -12.48 8.58
CA GLU A 334 -9.86 -11.48 9.65
C GLU A 334 -9.56 -10.08 9.12
N ILE A 335 -10.26 -9.08 9.64
CA ILE A 335 -9.90 -7.67 9.46
C ILE A 335 -9.46 -7.07 10.80
N VAL A 336 -8.31 -6.39 10.79
CA VAL A 336 -7.76 -5.66 11.92
C VAL A 336 -7.86 -4.17 11.62
N LEU A 337 -8.64 -3.45 12.42
CA LEU A 337 -8.86 -2.01 12.29
C LEU A 337 -8.11 -1.26 13.38
N PHE A 338 -7.37 -0.22 13.00
CA PHE A 338 -6.76 0.71 13.94
C PHE A 338 -7.67 1.92 14.14
N ASP A 339 -8.18 2.11 15.35
CA ASP A 339 -9.06 3.23 15.71
C ASP A 339 -8.27 4.53 15.83
N VAL A 340 -8.99 5.64 15.97
CA VAL A 340 -8.42 6.95 16.33
C VAL A 340 -7.95 6.91 17.78
N ASN A 341 -6.88 7.64 18.07
CA ASN A 341 -6.36 7.79 19.42
C ASN A 341 -7.27 8.72 20.23
N ARG A 342 -8.02 8.17 21.19
CA ARG A 342 -8.99 8.88 22.01
C ARG A 342 -8.33 9.80 23.04
N THR A 343 -7.06 9.57 23.40
CA THR A 343 -6.34 10.39 24.38
C THR A 343 -5.80 11.69 23.84
N VAL A 344 -5.77 11.85 22.52
CA VAL A 344 -5.29 13.09 21.90
C VAL A 344 -6.35 14.16 22.08
N LYS A 345 -6.02 15.19 22.88
CA LYS A 345 -6.93 16.32 23.20
C LYS A 345 -7.19 17.24 21.99
N PHE A 346 -7.28 16.66 20.79
CA PHE A 346 -7.68 17.33 19.55
C PHE A 346 -9.17 17.16 19.25
N GLU A 347 -9.94 16.59 20.17
CA GLU A 347 -11.37 16.33 19.97
C GLU A 347 -12.13 17.49 19.33
N PRO A 348 -11.94 18.78 19.75
CA PRO A 348 -12.60 19.90 19.08
C PRO A 348 -12.18 20.10 17.62
N LEU A 349 -11.03 19.54 17.19
CA LEU A 349 -10.49 19.65 15.84
C LEU A 349 -10.75 18.39 15.00
N LEU A 350 -11.13 17.26 15.62
CA LEU A 350 -11.51 16.06 14.91
C LEU A 350 -12.91 16.20 14.30
N ARG A 351 -13.06 15.73 13.07
CA ARG A 351 -14.40 15.65 12.46
C ARG A 351 -15.25 14.64 13.25
N PRO A 352 -16.50 14.93 13.59
CA PRO A 352 -17.38 14.00 14.32
C PRO A 352 -17.45 12.63 13.68
N ALA A 353 -17.47 12.54 12.34
CA ALA A 353 -17.46 11.26 11.61
C ALA A 353 -16.21 10.42 11.87
N ALA A 354 -15.05 11.02 12.12
CA ALA A 354 -13.83 10.27 12.45
C ALA A 354 -13.89 9.68 13.86
N TYR A 355 -14.52 10.40 14.81
CA TYR A 355 -14.65 9.94 16.18
C TYR A 355 -15.57 8.73 16.34
N VAL A 356 -16.64 8.65 15.54
CA VAL A 356 -17.61 7.54 15.57
C VAL A 356 -17.34 6.47 14.50
N ALA A 357 -16.22 6.56 13.76
CA ALA A 357 -15.95 5.69 12.62
C ALA A 357 -15.96 4.20 13.00
N LEU A 358 -15.28 3.82 14.08
CA LEU A 358 -15.23 2.42 14.53
C LEU A 358 -16.63 1.89 14.90
N ASP A 359 -17.45 2.67 15.61
CA ASP A 359 -18.80 2.27 16.03
C ASP A 359 -19.72 2.04 14.83
N GLN A 360 -19.52 2.81 13.74
CA GLN A 360 -20.26 2.63 12.49
C GLN A 360 -19.80 1.39 11.72
N LEU A 361 -18.52 1.01 11.82
CA LEU A 361 -17.93 -0.14 11.14
C LEU A 361 -18.12 -1.45 11.90
N ALA A 362 -18.28 -1.40 13.23
CA ALA A 362 -18.45 -2.57 14.07
C ALA A 362 -19.67 -3.41 13.66
N PRO A 363 -19.58 -4.75 13.65
CA PRO A 363 -20.66 -5.62 13.26
C PRO A 363 -21.91 -5.44 14.13
N LYS A 364 -23.09 -5.27 13.50
CA LYS A 364 -24.40 -5.23 14.15
C LYS A 364 -25.10 -6.60 14.15
N THR A 365 -24.62 -7.52 13.32
CA THR A 365 -25.07 -8.91 13.20
C THR A 365 -23.87 -9.83 13.15
N PRO A 366 -24.00 -11.12 13.55
CA PRO A 366 -22.92 -12.10 13.43
C PRO A 366 -22.35 -12.14 12.01
N GLN A 367 -21.02 -12.11 11.90
CA GLN A 367 -20.31 -12.11 10.61
C GLN A 367 -19.49 -13.39 10.43
N PRO A 368 -19.21 -13.83 9.19
CA PRO A 368 -18.44 -15.05 8.93
C PRO A 368 -16.91 -14.85 9.08
N TYR A 369 -16.46 -13.67 9.47
CA TYR A 369 -15.04 -13.32 9.64
C TYR A 369 -14.77 -12.79 11.05
N ARG A 370 -13.52 -12.84 11.48
CA ARG A 370 -13.08 -12.19 12.72
C ARG A 370 -12.96 -10.69 12.50
N PHE A 371 -13.59 -9.91 13.36
CA PHE A 371 -13.46 -8.45 13.40
C PHE A 371 -12.61 -8.08 14.60
N THR A 372 -11.45 -7.49 14.35
CA THR A 372 -10.51 -7.06 15.39
C THR A 372 -10.28 -5.55 15.28
N SER A 373 -10.22 -4.87 16.42
CA SER A 373 -9.88 -3.45 16.48
C SER A 373 -8.82 -3.18 17.56
N ILE A 374 -7.89 -2.29 17.25
CA ILE A 374 -6.91 -1.76 18.20
C ILE A 374 -7.43 -0.42 18.68
N VAL A 375 -7.71 -0.32 19.97
CA VAL A 375 -8.37 0.81 20.61
C VAL A 375 -7.63 1.25 21.87
N ASN A 376 -7.85 2.48 22.34
CA ASN A 376 -7.41 2.88 23.68
C ASN A 376 -8.16 2.07 24.75
N ALA A 377 -7.50 1.74 25.86
CA ALA A 377 -8.13 1.05 26.99
C ALA A 377 -9.20 1.92 27.67
N SER A 378 -9.03 3.23 27.65
CA SER A 378 -10.00 4.24 28.03
C SER A 378 -9.71 5.55 27.30
N GLU A 379 -10.61 6.53 27.38
CA GLU A 379 -10.45 7.83 26.73
C GLU A 379 -9.29 8.68 27.31
N ASP A 380 -8.85 8.36 28.53
CA ASP A 380 -7.76 9.05 29.22
C ASP A 380 -6.46 8.22 29.27
N SER A 381 -6.42 7.04 28.63
CA SER A 381 -5.27 6.15 28.72
C SER A 381 -4.62 5.89 27.37
N HIS A 382 -3.30 6.08 27.30
CA HIS A 382 -2.50 5.68 26.14
C HIS A 382 -2.36 4.15 26.01
N ALA A 383 -2.66 3.38 27.06
CA ALA A 383 -2.69 1.92 26.98
C ALA A 383 -3.72 1.48 25.93
N THR A 384 -3.44 0.38 25.24
CA THR A 384 -4.27 -0.11 24.16
C THR A 384 -4.77 -1.52 24.40
N LEU A 385 -5.88 -1.83 23.78
CA LEU A 385 -6.51 -3.14 23.76
C LEU A 385 -6.67 -3.63 22.33
N GLU A 386 -6.45 -4.91 22.12
CA GLU A 386 -7.04 -5.66 21.01
C GLU A 386 -8.45 -6.07 21.42
N ARG A 387 -9.43 -5.57 20.72
CA ARG A 387 -10.84 -5.95 20.88
C ARG A 387 -11.26 -6.81 19.71
N SER A 388 -11.57 -8.08 19.92
CA SER A 388 -11.89 -9.02 18.86
C SER A 388 -13.28 -9.64 19.01
N ILE A 389 -14.01 -9.73 17.90
CA ILE A 389 -15.29 -10.42 17.76
C ILE A 389 -15.05 -11.64 16.86
N ALA A 390 -15.27 -12.83 17.38
CA ALA A 390 -15.07 -14.08 16.65
C ALA A 390 -16.18 -14.29 15.58
N PRO A 391 -15.91 -15.08 14.51
CA PRO A 391 -16.94 -15.46 13.55
C PRO A 391 -18.19 -16.02 14.23
N GLY A 392 -19.36 -15.61 13.74
CA GLY A 392 -20.66 -16.03 14.29
C GLY A 392 -21.03 -15.42 15.65
N GLN A 393 -20.19 -14.55 16.22
CA GLN A 393 -20.41 -13.92 17.53
C GLN A 393 -20.72 -12.42 17.37
N LEU A 394 -21.22 -11.81 18.47
CA LEU A 394 -21.35 -10.36 18.64
C LEU A 394 -20.58 -9.86 19.87
N GLN A 395 -20.28 -10.77 20.80
CA GLN A 395 -19.56 -10.42 22.01
C GLN A 395 -18.08 -10.24 21.71
N ALA A 396 -17.57 -9.06 22.04
CA ALA A 396 -16.15 -8.77 21.95
C ALA A 396 -15.37 -9.39 23.12
N LYS A 397 -14.12 -9.78 22.83
CA LYS A 397 -13.11 -10.15 23.83
C LYS A 397 -11.97 -9.15 23.75
N ASP A 398 -11.58 -8.62 24.89
CA ASP A 398 -10.50 -7.65 25.00
C ASP A 398 -9.22 -8.35 25.49
N ARG A 399 -8.08 -7.98 24.88
CA ARG A 399 -6.73 -8.38 25.28
C ARG A 399 -5.88 -7.11 25.41
N ALA A 400 -5.25 -6.88 26.56
CA ALA A 400 -4.33 -5.77 26.74
C ALA A 400 -3.11 -5.93 25.81
N LEU A 401 -2.67 -4.83 25.19
CA LEU A 401 -1.44 -4.77 24.42
C LEU A 401 -0.34 -4.05 25.21
N THR A 402 0.90 -4.44 24.97
CA THR A 402 2.08 -3.76 25.55
C THR A 402 2.49 -2.50 24.77
N LEU A 403 1.88 -2.27 23.61
CA LEU A 403 2.18 -1.14 22.72
C LEU A 403 1.19 0.00 23.02
N PRO A 404 1.63 1.11 23.64
CA PRO A 404 0.73 2.24 23.88
C PRO A 404 0.49 3.03 22.59
N TYR A 405 -0.60 3.77 22.54
CA TYR A 405 -0.83 4.75 21.49
C TYR A 405 0.04 5.99 21.76
N PRO A 406 0.96 6.38 20.85
CA PRO A 406 1.83 7.53 21.09
C PRO A 406 1.03 8.84 21.19
N PRO A 407 1.38 9.75 22.12
CA PRO A 407 0.60 10.95 22.39
C PRO A 407 0.52 11.96 21.23
N GLY A 408 1.47 11.93 20.30
CA GLY A 408 1.47 12.83 19.13
C GLY A 408 0.71 12.28 17.91
N ILE A 409 0.19 11.05 17.98
CA ILE A 409 -0.45 10.38 16.85
C ILE A 409 -1.95 10.29 17.11
N PHE A 410 -2.78 10.92 16.28
CA PHE A 410 -4.25 10.86 16.43
C PHE A 410 -4.88 9.72 15.63
N SER A 411 -4.23 9.21 14.57
CA SER A 411 -4.68 8.05 13.79
C SER A 411 -3.55 7.50 12.93
N LEU A 412 -3.68 6.25 12.49
CA LEU A 412 -2.79 5.72 11.46
C LEU A 412 -3.20 6.22 10.07
N SER A 413 -2.22 6.55 9.24
CA SER A 413 -2.44 6.86 7.84
C SER A 413 -2.33 5.61 6.97
N HIS A 414 -2.88 5.67 5.76
CA HIS A 414 -2.74 4.64 4.73
C HIS A 414 -1.29 4.21 4.49
N LEU A 415 -0.38 5.20 4.41
CA LEU A 415 1.04 4.97 4.09
C LEU A 415 1.81 4.32 5.25
N ALA A 416 1.39 4.59 6.49
CA ALA A 416 2.08 4.15 7.69
C ALA A 416 1.99 2.64 7.93
N ILE A 417 0.87 2.00 7.54
CA ILE A 417 0.53 0.64 7.97
C ILE A 417 1.68 -0.36 7.79
N PRO A 418 2.36 -0.47 6.62
CA PRO A 418 3.42 -1.47 6.42
C PRO A 418 4.81 -1.02 6.88
N ILE A 419 4.96 0.16 7.49
CA ILE A 419 6.26 0.78 7.81
C ILE A 419 6.46 0.84 9.32
N PRO A 420 7.55 0.29 9.87
CA PRO A 420 7.84 0.39 11.31
C PRO A 420 8.35 1.77 11.73
N MET A 421 8.30 2.05 13.03
CA MET A 421 8.73 3.32 13.61
C MET A 421 10.24 3.59 13.46
N ASP A 422 11.06 2.55 13.38
CA ASP A 422 12.51 2.61 13.23
C ASP A 422 12.98 2.54 11.75
N ASP A 423 12.04 2.60 10.79
CA ASP A 423 12.39 2.64 9.37
C ASP A 423 13.35 3.80 9.07
N SER A 424 14.46 3.50 8.40
CA SER A 424 15.53 4.48 8.14
C SER A 424 15.11 5.68 7.28
N LEU A 425 14.03 5.57 6.47
CA LEU A 425 13.52 6.67 5.64
C LEU A 425 12.21 7.27 6.19
N TYR A 426 11.22 6.42 6.46
CA TYR A 426 9.86 6.85 6.82
C TYR A 426 9.54 6.70 8.30
N GLY A 427 10.42 6.10 9.09
CA GLY A 427 10.24 5.96 10.54
C GLY A 427 10.24 7.31 11.25
N MET A 428 9.39 7.46 12.26
CA MET A 428 9.43 8.62 13.17
C MET A 428 10.58 8.50 14.19
N GLN A 429 11.11 7.30 14.40
CA GLN A 429 12.16 7.00 15.39
C GLN A 429 13.30 6.18 14.74
N PRO A 430 13.92 6.68 13.65
CA PRO A 430 15.07 6.02 13.05
C PRO A 430 16.29 6.13 13.97
N ASP A 431 17.31 5.32 13.74
CA ASP A 431 18.60 5.50 14.43
C ASP A 431 19.30 6.80 13.98
N MET A 432 19.12 7.87 14.75
CA MET A 432 19.71 9.18 14.47
C MET A 432 21.23 9.23 14.69
N LYS A 433 21.85 8.18 15.25
CA LYS A 433 23.31 8.08 15.42
C LYS A 433 23.99 7.55 14.16
N ALA A 434 23.29 6.80 13.35
CA ALA A 434 23.76 6.33 12.06
C ALA A 434 23.51 7.39 10.97
N PRO A 435 24.41 7.51 9.96
CA PRO A 435 24.09 8.29 8.77
C PRO A 435 22.80 7.77 8.10
N PRO A 436 21.95 8.66 7.55
CA PRO A 436 20.73 8.22 6.89
C PRO A 436 21.04 7.33 5.68
N GLU A 437 20.55 6.10 5.69
CA GLU A 437 20.80 5.09 4.66
C GLU A 437 20.34 5.57 3.27
N PHE A 438 19.27 6.37 3.21
CA PHE A 438 18.63 6.83 1.97
C PHE A 438 18.61 8.35 1.82
N GLY A 439 19.66 9.01 2.32
CA GLY A 439 19.88 10.46 2.16
C GLY A 439 19.33 11.30 3.31
N TYR A 440 18.12 11.02 3.81
CA TYR A 440 17.55 11.68 4.99
C TYR A 440 16.48 10.80 5.66
N HIS A 441 16.03 11.23 6.85
CA HIS A 441 14.98 10.61 7.62
C HIS A 441 13.67 11.38 7.42
N LEU A 442 12.93 11.08 6.34
CA LEU A 442 11.69 11.81 5.99
C LEU A 442 10.62 11.72 7.08
N GLY A 443 10.49 10.55 7.72
CA GLY A 443 9.48 10.33 8.76
C GLY A 443 9.78 10.99 10.09
N ALA A 444 11.04 11.34 10.35
CA ALA A 444 11.48 12.01 11.58
C ALA A 444 11.59 13.54 11.44
N MET A 445 11.17 14.10 10.31
CA MET A 445 11.19 15.55 10.08
C MET A 445 10.04 16.23 10.83
N ASP A 446 10.35 16.88 11.95
CA ASP A 446 9.39 17.73 12.69
C ASP A 446 9.65 19.21 12.36
N ALA A 447 9.33 19.58 11.11
CA ALA A 447 9.56 20.93 10.61
C ALA A 447 8.34 21.82 10.88
N ARG A 448 8.58 23.02 11.46
CA ARG A 448 7.61 24.08 11.65
C ARG A 448 8.15 25.36 11.01
N GLY A 449 7.32 26.09 10.30
CA GLY A 449 7.73 27.34 9.64
C GLY A 449 6.65 27.92 8.75
N GLU A 450 7.03 28.94 7.99
CA GLU A 450 6.12 29.66 7.10
C GLU A 450 5.79 28.82 5.86
N ARG A 451 4.53 28.90 5.41
CA ARG A 451 4.05 28.26 4.19
C ARG A 451 4.84 28.73 2.97
N GLY A 452 5.22 27.81 2.08
CA GLY A 452 5.94 28.10 0.84
C GLY A 452 7.45 28.25 1.00
N ALA A 453 8.00 28.10 2.22
CA ALA A 453 9.45 28.09 2.44
C ALA A 453 10.09 26.74 2.09
N LEU A 454 9.33 25.64 2.15
CA LEU A 454 9.80 24.31 1.80
C LEU A 454 9.33 23.90 0.41
N ILE A 455 10.10 23.06 -0.26
CA ILE A 455 9.75 22.42 -1.55
C ILE A 455 8.66 21.35 -1.34
N VAL A 456 8.56 20.81 -0.12
CA VAL A 456 7.64 19.74 0.28
C VAL A 456 6.39 20.36 0.87
N ASP A 457 5.21 19.88 0.48
CA ASP A 457 3.95 20.30 1.09
C ASP A 457 3.89 19.95 2.57
N GLN A 458 3.34 20.86 3.38
CA GLN A 458 3.16 20.66 4.83
C GLN A 458 2.30 19.42 5.13
N ASP A 459 1.30 19.12 4.29
CA ASP A 459 0.47 17.93 4.41
C ASP A 459 1.30 16.64 4.35
N PHE A 460 2.38 16.62 3.57
CA PHE A 460 3.30 15.48 3.54
C PHE A 460 4.04 15.32 4.86
N LEU A 461 4.51 16.42 5.48
CA LEU A 461 5.26 16.40 6.74
C LEU A 461 4.39 16.08 7.95
N THR A 462 3.08 16.39 7.89
CA THR A 462 2.14 16.13 8.99
C THR A 462 1.46 14.76 8.88
N ARG A 463 1.53 14.11 7.71
CA ARG A 463 0.93 12.80 7.49
C ARG A 463 1.82 11.71 8.08
N LEU A 464 1.28 10.92 9.01
CA LEU A 464 2.00 9.80 9.63
C LEU A 464 2.56 8.84 8.57
N SER A 465 3.85 8.54 8.63
CA SER A 465 4.57 7.70 7.65
C SER A 465 5.00 6.34 8.20
N SER A 466 4.86 6.10 9.52
CA SER A 466 5.21 4.84 10.17
C SER A 466 4.20 4.43 11.23
N ASN A 467 4.17 3.14 11.57
CA ASN A 467 3.14 2.49 12.38
C ASN A 467 3.68 2.09 13.75
N PRO A 468 3.20 2.69 14.86
CA PRO A 468 3.60 2.30 16.21
C PRO A 468 3.15 0.88 16.58
N PHE A 469 2.13 0.34 15.92
CA PHE A 469 1.65 -1.03 16.10
C PHE A 469 2.27 -2.03 15.11
N PHE A 470 3.37 -1.67 14.44
CA PHE A 470 4.02 -2.56 13.48
C PHE A 470 4.51 -3.88 14.13
N PRO A 471 5.04 -3.92 15.39
CA PRO A 471 5.35 -5.18 16.05
C PRO A 471 4.14 -6.09 16.22
N TYR A 472 2.97 -5.55 16.60
CA TYR A 472 1.72 -6.30 16.64
C TYR A 472 1.32 -6.83 15.26
N LEU A 473 1.46 -6.01 14.23
CA LEU A 473 1.18 -6.41 12.86
C LEU A 473 2.07 -7.57 12.42
N LEU A 474 3.38 -7.54 12.74
CA LEU A 474 4.30 -8.65 12.46
C LEU A 474 3.89 -9.92 13.20
N GLU A 475 3.52 -9.83 14.49
CA GLU A 475 3.02 -10.96 15.28
C GLU A 475 1.82 -11.62 14.59
N ARG A 476 0.83 -10.81 14.14
CA ARG A 476 -0.37 -11.33 13.45
C ARG A 476 -0.06 -11.98 12.09
N VAL A 477 0.91 -11.42 11.34
CA VAL A 477 1.37 -12.03 10.09
C VAL A 477 2.07 -13.35 10.37
N ASP A 478 2.96 -13.38 11.37
CA ASP A 478 3.75 -14.54 11.78
C ASP A 478 2.88 -15.72 12.25
N GLU A 479 1.85 -15.45 13.06
CA GLU A 479 0.88 -16.48 13.48
C GLU A 479 0.31 -17.25 12.28
N GLY A 480 0.06 -16.56 11.17
CA GLY A 480 -0.48 -17.15 9.98
C GLY A 480 0.54 -17.92 9.13
N ILE A 481 1.84 -17.68 9.35
CA ILE A 481 2.91 -18.47 8.74
C ILE A 481 3.10 -19.77 9.51
N VAL A 482 3.13 -19.68 10.85
CA VAL A 482 3.40 -20.82 11.74
C VAL A 482 2.16 -21.71 11.98
N ARG A 483 0.97 -21.10 11.99
CA ARG A 483 -0.31 -21.80 12.20
C ARG A 483 -1.26 -21.47 11.05
N PRO A 484 -1.17 -22.15 9.90
CA PRO A 484 -2.06 -21.92 8.80
C PRO A 484 -3.51 -22.09 9.25
N SER A 485 -4.33 -21.06 9.14
CA SER A 485 -5.77 -21.13 9.35
C SER A 485 -6.36 -21.95 8.21
N GLY A 486 -6.59 -23.25 8.42
CA GLY A 486 -7.34 -24.09 7.49
C GLY A 486 -8.81 -24.13 7.87
N PRO A 487 -9.73 -24.40 6.93
CA PRO A 487 -11.07 -24.80 7.28
C PRO A 487 -10.96 -26.02 8.18
N THR A 488 -11.71 -26.03 9.29
CA THR A 488 -11.80 -27.12 10.26
C THR A 488 -11.87 -28.47 9.54
N GLY A 489 -10.77 -29.24 9.54
CA GLY A 489 -10.83 -30.62 9.05
C GLY A 489 -9.64 -31.19 8.29
N ARG A 490 -8.51 -30.53 8.14
CA ARG A 490 -7.29 -31.21 7.69
C ARG A 490 -6.13 -30.87 8.63
N ASN A 491 -5.81 -31.82 9.50
CA ASN A 491 -4.54 -31.83 10.23
C ASN A 491 -3.41 -31.95 9.21
N VAL A 492 -2.84 -30.81 8.83
CA VAL A 492 -1.51 -30.79 8.24
C VAL A 492 -0.56 -30.93 9.42
N THR A 493 0.07 -32.08 9.54
CA THR A 493 1.11 -32.35 10.54
C THR A 493 2.15 -31.24 10.44
N ALA A 494 2.19 -30.37 11.44
CA ALA A 494 3.23 -29.36 11.58
C ALA A 494 4.56 -30.09 11.70
N VAL A 495 5.46 -29.87 10.75
CA VAL A 495 6.85 -30.23 10.91
C VAL A 495 7.37 -29.30 12.01
N ALA A 496 7.54 -29.82 13.21
CA ALA A 496 8.13 -29.12 14.32
C ALA A 496 9.56 -28.72 13.94
N THR A 497 9.76 -27.46 13.64
CA THR A 497 11.10 -26.87 13.61
C THR A 497 11.58 -26.70 15.05
N PRO A 498 12.80 -27.15 15.41
CA PRO A 498 13.32 -26.98 16.77
C PRO A 498 13.35 -25.48 17.13
N GLY A 499 12.76 -25.13 18.27
CA GLY A 499 12.66 -23.76 18.72
C GLY A 499 14.01 -23.07 18.83
N ILE A 500 14.16 -21.99 18.07
CA ILE A 500 15.14 -20.96 18.38
C ILE A 500 14.44 -20.01 19.35
N PRO A 501 14.92 -19.86 20.59
CA PRO A 501 14.30 -18.91 21.51
C PRO A 501 14.53 -17.50 20.96
N VAL A 502 13.46 -16.82 20.58
CA VAL A 502 13.49 -15.38 20.33
C VAL A 502 13.78 -14.72 21.69
N ARG A 503 15.00 -14.27 21.89
CA ARG A 503 15.32 -13.37 23.01
C ARG A 503 14.66 -12.02 22.73
N LEU A 504 13.42 -11.89 23.15
CA LEU A 504 12.71 -10.60 23.21
C LEU A 504 13.32 -9.66 24.27
N GLU A 505 14.16 -10.18 25.18
CA GLU A 505 14.77 -9.38 26.24
C GLU A 505 15.88 -8.43 25.77
N ALA A 506 16.45 -8.63 24.57
CA ALA A 506 17.56 -7.79 24.10
C ALA A 506 17.09 -6.44 23.47
N ILE A 507 15.81 -6.27 23.21
CA ILE A 507 15.28 -5.02 22.62
C ILE A 507 14.67 -4.09 23.69
N LEU A 508 14.30 -4.64 24.85
CA LEU A 508 13.67 -3.86 25.93
C LEU A 508 14.63 -3.33 27.01
N SER A 509 15.91 -3.75 27.00
CA SER A 509 16.86 -3.36 28.06
C SER A 509 17.65 -2.07 27.80
N THR A 510 17.39 -1.35 26.70
CA THR A 510 18.16 -0.15 26.34
C THR A 510 17.40 1.18 26.52
N PHE A 511 16.18 1.19 27.04
CA PHE A 511 15.44 2.42 27.24
C PHE A 511 14.73 2.49 28.61
N VAL A 512 15.52 2.78 29.65
CA VAL A 512 15.06 3.49 30.84
C VAL A 512 16.01 4.67 31.04
N PRO A 513 15.60 5.91 30.83
CA PRO A 513 16.37 7.05 31.27
C PRO A 513 16.13 7.24 32.78
N ASP A 514 17.12 6.87 33.63
CA ASP A 514 17.26 7.46 34.92
C ASP A 514 17.62 8.94 34.73
N ASP A 515 16.72 9.83 35.08
CA ASP A 515 16.96 11.17 35.67
C ASP A 515 15.73 12.06 35.48
N ILE A 516 14.78 11.94 36.40
CA ILE A 516 13.89 13.04 36.74
C ILE A 516 14.14 13.42 38.19
N ARG A 517 15.06 14.35 38.43
CA ARG A 517 15.11 15.10 39.70
C ARG A 517 14.16 16.30 39.60
N PRO A 518 13.33 16.56 40.63
CA PRO A 518 12.48 17.71 40.64
C PRO A 518 13.33 18.98 40.87
N PHE A 519 13.15 19.96 40.00
CA PHE A 519 13.63 21.33 40.21
C PHE A 519 12.86 21.95 41.38
N ALA A 520 13.53 22.22 42.50
CA ALA A 520 13.09 23.17 43.49
C ALA A 520 13.69 24.54 43.10
N GLY A 521 12.79 25.50 42.79
CA GLY A 521 13.18 26.89 42.60
C GLY A 521 13.24 27.65 43.90
N PRO A 522 13.85 28.85 43.90
CA PRO A 522 13.45 29.89 44.85
C PRO A 522 12.31 30.72 44.27
#